data_8639d35b759790d86d37b64a6512b21f
#
_entry.id   8639d35b759790d86d37b64a6512b21f
#
_cell.length_a   1.000
_cell.length_b   1.000
_cell.length_c   1.000
_cell.angle_alpha   90.00
_cell.angle_beta   90.00
_cell.angle_gamma   90.00
#
_symmetry.space_group_name_H-M   'P 1'
#
loop_
_entity.id
_entity.type
_entity.pdbx_description
1 polymer ?
#
loop_
_entity_poly.entity_id
_entity_poly.type
_entity_poly.pdbx_seq_one_letter_code
_entity_poly.pdbx_strand_id
1 'polypeptide(L)'
;PQKIRWRLGMEHFFIMEKDVAEQSSAEAAMEYAAAHARDPESDDTDANTPAENMPTIPLDLGYEYIYECTHDRKAIIFSNSREETEYVTATMRQIAERRGEPDVFLIHHGFLSAAIREEAEMKMKDDDSHHVVCATVTMELGIDIGRLERVIQQNAPNSVSSFLQRLGRSGRRGDPPEMMMVFREENPLPNTPLPQLIPWDLLKGIAIVQLYIEERFIEPPNIRKMPLSLLFQQTLSILAATGALSPAALAERVLHLPPFRY
;
A
#
# COMPACT_ATOMS: atom_id res chain seq x y z
N PRO A 1 -12.93 -27.74 -7.63
CA PRO A 1 -12.45 -26.42 -7.37
C PRO A 1 -11.90 -26.38 -5.96
N GLN A 2 -10.57 -26.15 -5.80
CA GLN A 2 -9.97 -25.95 -4.48
C GLN A 2 -10.64 -24.72 -3.85
N LYS A 3 -11.23 -24.89 -2.66
CA LYS A 3 -11.68 -23.76 -1.84
C LYS A 3 -10.43 -22.99 -1.43
N ILE A 4 -10.20 -21.83 -2.02
CA ILE A 4 -9.16 -20.90 -1.57
C ILE A 4 -9.59 -20.48 -0.16
N ARG A 5 -8.86 -20.93 0.84
CA ARG A 5 -9.04 -20.50 2.22
C ARG A 5 -8.23 -19.24 2.41
N TRP A 6 -8.83 -18.18 2.88
CA TRP A 6 -8.21 -16.92 3.28
C TRP A 6 -8.76 -16.48 4.62
N ARG A 7 -8.02 -15.66 5.31
CA ARG A 7 -8.45 -15.02 6.56
C ARG A 7 -8.60 -13.54 6.30
N LEU A 8 -9.80 -13.03 6.50
CA LEU A 8 -10.11 -11.62 6.34
C LEU A 8 -10.75 -11.11 7.62
N GLY A 9 -10.14 -10.07 8.22
CA GLY A 9 -10.73 -9.26 9.27
C GLY A 9 -11.08 -7.88 8.73
N MET A 10 -12.11 -7.26 9.30
CA MET A 10 -12.51 -5.88 9.05
C MET A 10 -12.78 -5.20 10.39
N GLU A 11 -12.15 -4.08 10.62
CA GLU A 11 -12.34 -3.24 11.81
C GLU A 11 -12.63 -1.80 11.39
N HIS A 12 -13.53 -1.16 12.11
CA HIS A 12 -13.95 0.20 11.82
C HIS A 12 -13.78 1.09 13.06
N PHE A 13 -13.12 2.21 12.88
CA PHE A 13 -12.82 3.19 13.92
C PHE A 13 -13.35 4.56 13.53
N PHE A 14 -14.01 5.24 14.46
CA PHE A 14 -14.33 6.65 14.31
C PHE A 14 -13.17 7.52 14.79
N ILE A 15 -12.78 8.49 13.95
CA ILE A 15 -11.82 9.54 14.30
C ILE A 15 -12.57 10.59 15.12
N MET A 16 -12.09 10.89 16.30
CA MET A 16 -12.72 11.89 17.17
C MET A 16 -12.27 13.31 16.78
N GLU A 17 -13.12 14.32 16.99
CA GLU A 17 -12.82 15.73 16.66
C GLU A 17 -11.49 16.26 17.24
N LYS A 18 -11.06 15.74 18.38
CA LYS A 18 -9.75 16.06 18.96
C LYS A 18 -8.58 15.62 18.09
N ASP A 19 -8.79 14.58 17.29
CA ASP A 19 -7.79 14.02 16.38
C ASP A 19 -7.68 14.85 15.09
N VAL A 20 -8.76 15.57 14.72
CA VAL A 20 -8.83 16.43 13.53
C VAL A 20 -8.17 17.80 13.77
N ALA A 21 -8.29 18.35 14.99
CA ALA A 21 -7.66 19.64 15.33
C ALA A 21 -6.13 19.61 15.27
N GLU A 22 -5.53 18.43 15.20
CA GLU A 22 -4.10 18.18 15.14
C GLU A 22 -3.63 17.72 13.74
N GLN A 23 -4.46 17.86 12.70
CA GLN A 23 -4.00 17.72 11.29
C GLN A 23 -2.88 18.72 10.94
N SER A 24 -2.73 19.82 11.70
CA SER A 24 -1.51 20.65 11.66
C SER A 24 -0.26 19.88 12.09
N SER A 25 -0.41 18.80 12.85
CA SER A 25 0.68 17.90 13.20
C SER A 25 0.99 16.90 12.08
N ALA A 26 0.06 16.66 11.15
CA ALA A 26 0.31 15.82 9.98
C ALA A 26 1.30 16.48 9.01
N GLU A 27 1.22 17.80 8.83
CA GLU A 27 2.22 18.57 8.08
C GLU A 27 3.59 18.51 8.77
N ALA A 28 3.63 18.61 10.08
CA ALA A 28 4.85 18.46 10.86
C ALA A 28 5.40 17.01 10.82
N ALA A 29 4.53 15.99 10.82
CA ALA A 29 4.94 14.58 10.65
C ALA A 29 5.46 14.30 9.23
N MET A 30 4.88 14.93 8.21
CA MET A 30 5.38 14.87 6.83
C MET A 30 6.73 15.59 6.69
N GLU A 31 6.92 16.71 7.35
CA GLU A 31 8.18 17.45 7.37
C GLU A 31 9.27 16.64 8.10
N TYR A 32 8.92 15.97 9.20
CA TYR A 32 9.81 15.03 9.90
C TYR A 32 10.18 13.83 9.02
N ALA A 33 9.22 13.20 8.36
CA ALA A 33 9.48 12.08 7.44
C ALA A 33 10.36 12.52 6.25
N ALA A 34 10.13 13.71 5.71
CA ALA A 34 10.95 14.30 4.65
C ALA A 34 12.37 14.67 5.12
N ALA A 35 12.53 15.10 6.37
CA ALA A 35 13.84 15.42 6.95
C ALA A 35 14.69 14.18 7.21
N HIS A 36 14.05 13.03 7.54
CA HIS A 36 14.74 11.76 7.80
C HIS A 36 14.89 10.88 6.52
N ALA A 37 14.29 11.29 5.40
CA ALA A 37 14.54 10.71 4.08
C ALA A 37 15.80 11.29 3.39
N ARG A 38 16.60 12.07 4.09
CA ARG A 38 17.85 12.64 3.56
C ARG A 38 18.98 11.61 3.58
N ASP A 39 19.81 11.67 2.53
CA ASP A 39 20.94 10.82 2.19
C ASP A 39 21.73 10.26 3.39
N PRO A 40 22.12 8.97 3.34
CA PRO A 40 22.96 8.33 4.36
C PRO A 40 24.42 8.77 4.36
N GLU A 41 24.83 9.77 3.59
CA GLU A 41 26.23 10.25 3.50
C GLU A 41 26.56 11.51 4.30
N SER A 42 25.65 12.05 5.12
CA SER A 42 26.00 13.11 6.06
C SER A 42 26.31 12.55 7.43
N ASP A 43 27.59 12.27 7.63
CA ASP A 43 28.22 11.98 8.92
C ASP A 43 28.32 13.31 9.72
N ASP A 44 27.21 13.72 10.32
CA ASP A 44 27.20 14.78 11.34
C ASP A 44 26.48 14.29 12.58
N THR A 45 27.32 13.79 13.49
CA THR A 45 27.00 13.50 14.89
C THR A 45 26.64 14.79 15.64
N ASP A 46 25.39 15.24 15.57
CA ASP A 46 24.77 16.09 16.58
C ASP A 46 23.57 15.38 17.21
N ALA A 47 23.90 14.37 17.99
CA ALA A 47 22.99 13.69 18.90
C ALA A 47 22.71 14.55 20.12
N ASN A 48 22.12 15.72 19.97
CA ASN A 48 21.68 16.51 21.11
C ASN A 48 20.57 17.51 20.76
N THR A 49 19.50 17.03 20.14
CA THR A 49 18.25 17.78 20.08
C THR A 49 17.36 17.22 21.20
N PRO A 50 16.96 18.06 22.19
CA PRO A 50 16.11 17.58 23.26
C PRO A 50 14.77 17.12 22.70
N ALA A 51 14.31 15.94 23.15
CA ALA A 51 13.04 15.31 22.81
C ALA A 51 11.78 16.13 23.21
N GLU A 52 11.94 17.40 23.55
CA GLU A 52 10.88 18.23 24.16
C GLU A 52 9.96 18.91 23.15
N ASN A 53 10.18 18.79 21.81
CA ASN A 53 9.39 19.50 20.80
C ASN A 53 8.85 18.63 19.68
N MET A 54 8.72 17.32 19.88
CA MET A 54 8.01 16.52 18.89
C MET A 54 6.49 16.72 19.03
N PRO A 55 5.77 17.03 17.94
CA PRO A 55 4.31 17.11 18.01
C PRO A 55 3.77 15.73 18.43
N THR A 56 3.10 15.69 19.58
CA THR A 56 2.49 14.47 20.09
C THR A 56 1.30 14.14 19.20
N ILE A 57 1.39 13.11 18.36
CA ILE A 57 0.20 12.59 17.66
C ILE A 57 -0.77 12.07 18.72
N PRO A 58 -2.05 12.48 18.68
CA PRO A 58 -3.04 11.99 19.62
C PRO A 58 -3.22 10.47 19.47
N LEU A 59 -3.72 9.85 20.53
CA LEU A 59 -4.02 8.43 20.55
C LEU A 59 -5.16 8.13 19.56
N ASP A 60 -4.83 7.65 18.39
CA ASP A 60 -5.78 7.17 17.39
C ASP A 60 -5.91 5.66 17.49
N LEU A 61 -7.07 5.19 17.94
CA LEU A 61 -7.32 3.77 18.17
C LEU A 61 -7.17 2.92 16.91
N GLY A 62 -7.45 3.47 15.74
CA GLY A 62 -7.28 2.77 14.47
C GLY A 62 -5.80 2.52 14.17
N TYR A 63 -4.94 3.50 14.42
CA TYR A 63 -3.49 3.33 14.23
C TYR A 63 -2.85 2.48 15.32
N GLU A 64 -3.29 2.60 16.57
CA GLU A 64 -2.86 1.68 17.62
C GLU A 64 -3.22 0.23 17.27
N TYR A 65 -4.41 0.01 16.73
CA TYR A 65 -4.83 -1.32 16.26
C TYR A 65 -3.99 -1.83 15.08
N ILE A 66 -3.67 -0.97 14.10
CA ILE A 66 -2.76 -1.32 13.01
C ILE A 66 -1.38 -1.72 13.56
N TYR A 67 -0.86 -0.94 14.52
CA TYR A 67 0.42 -1.25 15.17
C TYR A 67 0.40 -2.64 15.82
N GLU A 68 -0.60 -2.95 16.64
CA GLU A 68 -0.76 -4.26 17.27
C GLU A 68 -0.88 -5.39 16.23
N CYS A 69 -1.55 -5.14 15.11
CA CYS A 69 -1.68 -6.12 14.04
C CYS A 69 -0.35 -6.42 13.34
N THR A 70 0.63 -5.52 13.39
CA THR A 70 1.94 -5.66 12.76
C THR A 70 3.05 -6.03 13.75
N HIS A 71 2.78 -5.97 15.06
CA HIS A 71 3.77 -6.24 16.10
C HIS A 71 4.35 -7.66 15.95
N ASP A 72 5.68 -7.76 16.02
CA ASP A 72 6.45 -9.02 15.85
C ASP A 72 6.12 -9.81 14.58
N ARG A 73 5.68 -9.12 13.50
CA ARG A 73 5.33 -9.76 12.24
C ARG A 73 5.98 -9.08 11.06
N LYS A 74 6.33 -9.88 10.08
CA LYS A 74 6.67 -9.37 8.76
C LYS A 74 5.39 -9.05 7.99
N ALA A 75 5.09 -7.76 7.84
CA ALA A 75 3.81 -7.31 7.30
C ALA A 75 3.96 -6.20 6.26
N ILE A 76 2.88 -5.96 5.52
CA ILE A 76 2.73 -4.81 4.64
C ILE A 76 1.47 -4.05 5.01
N ILE A 77 1.56 -2.73 5.08
CA ILE A 77 0.43 -1.81 5.24
C ILE A 77 0.20 -1.11 3.91
N PHE A 78 -0.91 -1.40 3.26
CA PHE A 78 -1.31 -0.73 2.04
C PHE A 78 -2.18 0.48 2.32
N SER A 79 -1.82 1.61 1.71
CA SER A 79 -2.63 2.83 1.62
C SER A 79 -3.00 3.14 0.17
N ASN A 80 -3.99 4.00 -0.03
CA ASN A 80 -4.48 4.31 -1.38
C ASN A 80 -3.77 5.51 -2.02
N SER A 81 -3.10 6.34 -1.23
CA SER A 81 -2.34 7.51 -1.69
C SER A 81 -0.93 7.53 -1.09
N ARG A 82 -0.07 8.36 -1.69
CA ARG A 82 1.28 8.61 -1.18
C ARG A 82 1.21 9.30 0.18
N GLU A 83 0.39 10.31 0.30
CA GLU A 83 0.20 11.11 1.50
C GLU A 83 -0.24 10.24 2.68
N GLU A 84 -1.21 9.34 2.46
CA GLU A 84 -1.61 8.35 3.47
C GLU A 84 -0.47 7.42 3.86
N THR A 85 0.35 6.98 2.90
CA THR A 85 1.49 6.08 3.15
C THR A 85 2.55 6.77 4.01
N GLU A 86 2.89 8.02 3.70
CA GLU A 86 3.83 8.84 4.47
C GLU A 86 3.30 9.08 5.89
N TYR A 87 2.03 9.44 6.01
CA TYR A 87 1.38 9.68 7.30
C TYR A 87 1.35 8.42 8.18
N VAL A 88 0.92 7.28 7.63
CA VAL A 88 0.91 6.00 8.35
C VAL A 88 2.31 5.62 8.81
N THR A 89 3.32 5.76 7.94
CA THR A 89 4.70 5.43 8.30
C THR A 89 5.18 6.27 9.47
N ALA A 90 4.96 7.60 9.43
CA ALA A 90 5.33 8.51 10.50
C ALA A 90 4.60 8.18 11.81
N THR A 91 3.31 7.90 11.73
CA THR A 91 2.48 7.52 12.88
C THR A 91 2.96 6.21 13.52
N MET A 92 3.24 5.18 12.72
CA MET A 92 3.75 3.91 13.24
C MET A 92 5.09 4.08 13.96
N ARG A 93 6.01 4.87 13.40
CA ARG A 93 7.30 5.19 14.04
C ARG A 93 7.13 5.92 15.36
N GLN A 94 6.21 6.89 15.42
CA GLN A 94 5.93 7.59 16.69
C GLN A 94 5.28 6.69 17.75
N ILE A 95 4.45 5.74 17.36
CA ILE A 95 3.90 4.74 18.29
C ILE A 95 5.03 3.86 18.82
N ALA A 96 5.94 3.38 17.96
CA ALA A 96 7.11 2.61 18.37
C ALA A 96 7.98 3.38 19.38
N GLU A 97 8.29 4.65 19.07
CA GLU A 97 9.07 5.52 19.93
C GLU A 97 8.41 5.73 21.30
N ARG A 98 7.10 6.02 21.34
CA ARG A 98 6.34 6.15 22.60
C ARG A 98 6.37 4.88 23.46
N ARG A 99 6.41 3.72 22.82
CA ARG A 99 6.46 2.40 23.48
C ARG A 99 7.88 1.97 23.84
N GLY A 100 8.90 2.70 23.40
CA GLY A 100 10.30 2.32 23.56
C GLY A 100 10.69 1.08 22.76
N GLU A 101 10.00 0.83 21.65
CA GLU A 101 10.22 -0.28 20.73
C GLU A 101 11.06 0.16 19.53
N PRO A 102 11.79 -0.76 18.86
CA PRO A 102 12.61 -0.42 17.71
C PRO A 102 11.76 0.03 16.51
N ASP A 103 12.29 0.98 15.72
CA ASP A 103 11.68 1.35 14.44
C ASP A 103 11.93 0.26 13.40
N VAL A 104 10.89 -0.47 13.08
CA VAL A 104 10.89 -1.54 12.06
C VAL A 104 10.11 -1.13 10.79
N PHE A 105 9.66 0.14 10.72
CA PHE A 105 8.76 0.61 9.67
C PHE A 105 9.52 1.19 8.49
N LEU A 106 9.28 0.61 7.32
CA LEU A 106 9.83 1.02 6.02
C LEU A 106 8.75 1.69 5.19
N ILE A 107 9.16 2.50 4.21
CA ILE A 107 8.23 3.19 3.31
C ILE A 107 8.55 2.84 1.85
N HIS A 108 7.50 2.68 1.02
CA HIS A 108 7.67 2.38 -0.39
C HIS A 108 6.56 2.99 -1.26
N HIS A 109 6.89 4.00 -2.05
CA HIS A 109 6.01 4.58 -3.08
C HIS A 109 6.82 5.16 -4.25
N GLY A 110 6.14 5.43 -5.36
CA GLY A 110 6.79 5.79 -6.63
C GLY A 110 7.58 7.10 -6.65
N PHE A 111 7.39 8.00 -5.68
CA PHE A 111 8.08 9.30 -5.59
C PHE A 111 9.37 9.24 -4.77
N LEU A 112 9.64 8.14 -4.09
CA LEU A 112 10.90 7.94 -3.37
C LEU A 112 12.05 7.70 -4.36
N SER A 113 13.28 8.05 -3.93
CA SER A 113 14.49 7.71 -4.67
C SER A 113 14.62 6.19 -4.86
N ALA A 114 15.33 5.77 -5.89
CA ALA A 114 15.58 4.34 -6.13
C ALA A 114 16.29 3.69 -4.93
N ALA A 115 17.26 4.38 -4.33
CA ALA A 115 18.02 3.87 -3.18
C ALA A 115 17.13 3.52 -1.99
N ILE A 116 16.20 4.40 -1.59
CA ILE A 116 15.28 4.16 -0.47
C ILE A 116 14.35 2.96 -0.77
N ARG A 117 13.85 2.87 -2.02
CA ARG A 117 12.99 1.75 -2.41
C ARG A 117 13.73 0.42 -2.41
N GLU A 118 14.93 0.38 -2.98
CA GLU A 118 15.77 -0.81 -3.03
C GLU A 118 16.20 -1.27 -1.64
N GLU A 119 16.49 -0.33 -0.73
CA GLU A 119 16.77 -0.64 0.67
C GLU A 119 15.56 -1.30 1.35
N ALA A 120 14.35 -0.73 1.19
CA ALA A 120 13.13 -1.32 1.73
C ALA A 120 12.86 -2.72 1.16
N GLU A 121 13.04 -2.89 -0.16
CA GLU A 121 12.89 -4.19 -0.82
C GLU A 121 13.92 -5.21 -0.33
N MET A 122 15.17 -4.80 -0.12
CA MET A 122 16.24 -5.66 0.37
C MET A 122 15.96 -6.12 1.81
N LYS A 123 15.56 -5.20 2.71
CA LYS A 123 15.19 -5.54 4.09
C LYS A 123 13.98 -6.47 4.13
N MET A 124 13.03 -6.27 3.20
CA MET A 124 11.85 -7.15 3.11
C MET A 124 12.12 -8.51 2.47
N LYS A 125 13.25 -8.75 1.81
CA LYS A 125 13.63 -10.08 1.29
C LYS A 125 14.13 -11.03 2.37
N ASP A 126 14.65 -10.51 3.47
CA ASP A 126 15.08 -11.32 4.60
C ASP A 126 13.85 -11.95 5.26
N ASP A 127 13.71 -13.28 5.15
CA ASP A 127 12.56 -14.02 5.67
C ASP A 127 12.52 -14.04 7.21
N ASP A 128 13.62 -13.81 7.88
CA ASP A 128 13.71 -13.79 9.35
C ASP A 128 13.49 -12.38 9.92
N SER A 129 13.32 -11.38 9.07
CA SER A 129 13.09 -10.00 9.50
C SER A 129 11.64 -9.76 9.92
N HIS A 130 11.45 -8.95 10.96
CA HIS A 130 10.14 -8.47 11.40
C HIS A 130 9.83 -7.05 10.89
N HIS A 131 10.37 -6.69 9.72
CA HIS A 131 10.09 -5.38 9.14
C HIS A 131 8.65 -5.27 8.62
N VAL A 132 8.11 -4.08 8.75
CA VAL A 132 6.80 -3.68 8.23
C VAL A 132 6.98 -2.61 7.18
N VAL A 133 6.48 -2.82 5.96
CA VAL A 133 6.55 -1.81 4.90
C VAL A 133 5.19 -1.15 4.70
N CYS A 134 5.16 0.18 4.75
CA CYS A 134 4.00 0.98 4.36
C CYS A 134 4.12 1.31 2.86
N ALA A 135 3.13 0.95 2.05
CA ALA A 135 3.25 1.04 0.61
C ALA A 135 1.94 1.43 -0.09
N THR A 136 2.09 2.02 -1.27
CA THR A 136 1.01 2.21 -2.25
C THR A 136 0.90 0.99 -3.18
N VAL A 137 0.26 1.17 -4.34
CA VAL A 137 0.15 0.16 -5.42
C VAL A 137 1.50 -0.38 -5.92
N THR A 138 2.60 0.30 -5.62
CA THR A 138 3.93 -0.10 -6.09
C THR A 138 4.34 -1.49 -5.64
N MET A 139 3.80 -1.96 -4.52
CA MET A 139 4.06 -3.30 -4.00
C MET A 139 2.93 -4.32 -4.26
N GLU A 140 1.92 -3.97 -5.06
CA GLU A 140 0.88 -4.92 -5.46
C GLU A 140 1.40 -5.99 -6.42
N LEU A 141 2.30 -5.63 -7.33
CA LEU A 141 2.78 -6.49 -8.42
C LEU A 141 4.30 -6.47 -8.56
N GLY A 142 4.85 -7.60 -8.97
CA GLY A 142 6.17 -7.71 -9.58
C GLY A 142 7.38 -7.66 -8.65
N ILE A 143 7.23 -7.34 -7.38
CA ILE A 143 8.33 -7.25 -6.43
C ILE A 143 8.38 -8.51 -5.56
N ASP A 144 9.54 -9.13 -5.48
CA ASP A 144 9.79 -10.22 -4.54
C ASP A 144 10.24 -9.65 -3.19
N ILE A 145 9.33 -9.66 -2.24
CA ILE A 145 9.53 -9.16 -0.87
C ILE A 145 9.58 -10.28 0.16
N GLY A 146 9.83 -11.50 -0.29
CA GLY A 146 9.84 -12.66 0.58
C GLY A 146 8.45 -13.03 1.13
N ARG A 147 8.44 -13.79 2.21
CA ARG A 147 7.22 -14.26 2.87
C ARG A 147 6.63 -13.16 3.74
N LEU A 148 5.39 -12.77 3.49
CA LEU A 148 4.61 -11.93 4.41
C LEU A 148 3.66 -12.78 5.24
N GLU A 149 3.57 -12.46 6.52
CA GLU A 149 2.65 -13.11 7.44
C GLU A 149 1.26 -12.46 7.36
N ARG A 150 1.22 -11.13 7.22
CA ARG A 150 -0.04 -10.39 7.20
C ARG A 150 0.00 -9.22 6.23
N VAL A 151 -1.15 -8.95 5.65
CA VAL A 151 -1.43 -7.72 4.91
C VAL A 151 -2.41 -6.87 5.72
N ILE A 152 -2.07 -5.62 5.94
CA ILE A 152 -2.99 -4.60 6.45
C ILE A 152 -3.43 -3.73 5.28
N GLN A 153 -4.71 -3.48 5.16
CA GLN A 153 -5.28 -2.56 4.19
C GLN A 153 -5.94 -1.40 4.93
N GLN A 154 -5.38 -0.22 4.79
CA GLN A 154 -6.01 1.01 5.29
C GLN A 154 -7.10 1.46 4.31
N ASN A 155 -8.31 1.62 4.81
CA ASN A 155 -9.52 1.92 4.03
C ASN A 155 -9.80 0.88 2.93
N ALA A 156 -10.85 1.11 2.11
CA ALA A 156 -11.17 0.18 1.03
C ALA A 156 -10.16 0.27 -0.11
N PRO A 157 -9.71 -0.84 -0.70
CA PRO A 157 -8.96 -0.80 -1.95
C PRO A 157 -9.82 -0.21 -3.08
N ASN A 158 -9.18 0.19 -4.18
CA ASN A 158 -9.89 0.86 -5.27
C ASN A 158 -10.65 -0.09 -6.21
N SER A 159 -10.37 -1.39 -6.14
CA SER A 159 -10.98 -2.40 -7.02
C SER A 159 -10.89 -3.79 -6.40
N VAL A 160 -11.71 -4.73 -6.90
CA VAL A 160 -11.62 -6.15 -6.55
C VAL A 160 -10.27 -6.72 -6.99
N SER A 161 -9.77 -6.31 -8.15
CA SER A 161 -8.46 -6.70 -8.65
C SER A 161 -7.34 -6.30 -7.68
N SER A 162 -7.34 -5.05 -7.21
CA SER A 162 -6.38 -4.54 -6.22
C SER A 162 -6.49 -5.31 -4.90
N PHE A 163 -7.71 -5.54 -4.42
CA PHE A 163 -7.95 -6.36 -3.23
C PHE A 163 -7.29 -7.74 -3.32
N LEU A 164 -7.51 -8.45 -4.43
CA LEU A 164 -6.94 -9.78 -4.63
C LEU A 164 -5.42 -9.79 -4.76
N GLN A 165 -4.85 -8.78 -5.42
CA GLN A 165 -3.41 -8.64 -5.59
C GLN A 165 -2.73 -8.36 -4.25
N ARG A 166 -3.31 -7.51 -3.41
CA ARG A 166 -2.84 -7.22 -2.05
C ARG A 166 -2.97 -8.44 -1.15
N LEU A 167 -4.14 -9.09 -1.14
CA LEU A 167 -4.37 -10.32 -0.36
C LEU A 167 -3.35 -11.40 -0.72
N GLY A 168 -3.04 -11.57 -2.00
CA GLY A 168 -2.08 -12.55 -2.51
C GLY A 168 -0.62 -12.29 -2.13
N ARG A 169 -0.31 -11.18 -1.44
CA ARG A 169 1.03 -10.91 -0.90
C ARG A 169 1.34 -11.71 0.35
N SER A 170 0.35 -12.15 1.12
CA SER A 170 0.51 -13.05 2.28
C SER A 170 0.17 -14.50 1.94
N GLY A 171 0.41 -15.43 2.86
CA GLY A 171 -0.04 -16.82 2.76
C GLY A 171 0.72 -17.68 1.76
N ARG A 172 2.00 -17.45 1.53
CA ARG A 172 2.83 -18.29 0.67
C ARG A 172 3.22 -19.60 1.38
N ARG A 173 3.45 -20.68 0.58
CA ARG A 173 3.89 -22.01 1.02
C ARG A 173 2.87 -22.82 1.84
N GLY A 174 1.56 -22.66 1.56
CA GLY A 174 0.52 -23.50 2.13
C GLY A 174 -0.28 -22.89 3.27
N ASP A 175 0.15 -21.76 3.81
CA ASP A 175 -0.66 -20.97 4.73
C ASP A 175 -1.74 -20.17 3.97
N PRO A 176 -2.94 -20.05 4.52
CA PRO A 176 -3.96 -19.21 3.92
C PRO A 176 -3.54 -17.73 3.94
N PRO A 177 -3.76 -16.98 2.85
CA PRO A 177 -3.59 -15.53 2.86
C PRO A 177 -4.35 -14.87 4.00
N GLU A 178 -3.73 -13.88 4.64
CA GLU A 178 -4.33 -13.14 5.75
C GLU A 178 -4.29 -11.64 5.48
N MET A 179 -5.46 -11.00 5.55
CA MET A 179 -5.61 -9.56 5.41
C MET A 179 -6.50 -9.01 6.51
N MET A 180 -6.10 -7.88 7.06
CA MET A 180 -6.90 -7.05 7.93
C MET A 180 -7.21 -5.73 7.23
N MET A 181 -8.48 -5.41 7.03
CA MET A 181 -8.93 -4.10 6.57
C MET A 181 -9.26 -3.23 7.77
N VAL A 182 -8.68 -2.06 7.82
CA VAL A 182 -8.91 -1.09 8.90
C VAL A 182 -9.48 0.19 8.30
N PHE A 183 -10.71 0.48 8.66
CA PHE A 183 -11.43 1.66 8.19
C PHE A 183 -11.40 2.73 9.27
N ARG A 184 -11.06 3.95 8.85
CA ARG A 184 -11.00 5.12 9.72
C ARG A 184 -11.82 6.23 9.08
N GLU A 185 -12.95 6.55 9.70
CA GLU A 185 -13.91 7.53 9.20
C GLU A 185 -14.24 8.54 10.30
N GLU A 186 -14.56 9.76 9.90
CA GLU A 186 -14.91 10.82 10.84
C GLU A 186 -16.17 10.47 11.62
N ASN A 187 -16.15 10.76 12.91
CA ASN A 187 -17.34 10.57 13.75
C ASN A 187 -18.40 11.62 13.36
N PRO A 188 -19.60 11.18 12.94
CA PRO A 188 -20.65 12.12 12.54
C PRO A 188 -21.11 12.99 13.73
N LEU A 189 -21.22 14.28 13.48
CA LEU A 189 -21.75 15.26 14.44
C LEU A 189 -23.27 15.38 14.32
N PRO A 190 -23.98 15.95 15.31
CA PRO A 190 -25.44 16.10 15.28
C PRO A 190 -26.01 16.81 14.03
N ASN A 191 -25.21 17.70 13.41
CA ASN A 191 -25.61 18.46 12.22
C ASN A 191 -24.96 17.93 10.92
N THR A 192 -24.32 16.77 10.95
CA THR A 192 -23.68 16.17 9.77
C THR A 192 -24.73 15.88 8.69
N PRO A 193 -24.54 16.31 7.42
CA PRO A 193 -25.43 15.97 6.32
C PRO A 193 -25.55 14.47 6.10
N LEU A 194 -26.74 13.99 5.69
CA LEU A 194 -27.03 12.57 5.49
C LEU A 194 -25.98 11.80 4.70
N PRO A 195 -25.41 12.30 3.59
CA PRO A 195 -24.40 11.56 2.84
C PRO A 195 -23.11 11.30 3.64
N GLN A 196 -22.78 12.16 4.60
CA GLN A 196 -21.58 12.03 5.46
C GLN A 196 -21.83 11.16 6.70
N LEU A 197 -23.09 10.80 6.97
CA LEU A 197 -23.42 9.83 8.03
C LEU A 197 -23.13 8.38 7.63
N ILE A 198 -22.92 8.14 6.34
CA ILE A 198 -22.72 6.81 5.80
C ILE A 198 -21.22 6.50 5.76
N PRO A 199 -20.78 5.39 6.39
CA PRO A 199 -19.39 4.96 6.37
C PRO A 199 -19.03 4.37 4.99
N TRP A 200 -18.73 5.26 4.03
CA TRP A 200 -18.55 4.89 2.63
C TRP A 200 -17.38 3.97 2.39
N ASP A 201 -16.27 4.14 3.11
CA ASP A 201 -15.10 3.29 2.95
C ASP A 201 -15.35 1.87 3.48
N LEU A 202 -16.03 1.75 4.62
CA LEU A 202 -16.47 0.46 5.14
C LEU A 202 -17.43 -0.23 4.16
N LEU A 203 -18.46 0.48 3.67
CA LEU A 203 -19.41 -0.08 2.71
C LEU A 203 -18.75 -0.50 1.41
N LYS A 204 -17.80 0.31 0.90
CA LYS A 204 -17.00 -0.02 -0.28
C LYS A 204 -16.17 -1.28 -0.04
N GLY A 205 -15.54 -1.41 1.13
CA GLY A 205 -14.77 -2.60 1.50
C GLY A 205 -15.65 -3.87 1.51
N ILE A 206 -16.82 -3.80 2.14
CA ILE A 206 -17.79 -4.89 2.17
C ILE A 206 -18.24 -5.26 0.75
N ALA A 207 -18.60 -4.25 -0.07
CA ALA A 207 -19.04 -4.47 -1.45
C ALA A 207 -17.98 -5.15 -2.31
N ILE A 208 -16.71 -4.75 -2.20
CA ILE A 208 -15.58 -5.37 -2.92
C ILE A 208 -15.47 -6.85 -2.57
N VAL A 209 -15.56 -7.18 -1.29
CA VAL A 209 -15.47 -8.57 -0.83
C VAL A 209 -16.68 -9.38 -1.30
N GLN A 210 -17.89 -8.84 -1.19
CA GLN A 210 -19.10 -9.50 -1.65
C GLN A 210 -19.10 -9.77 -3.15
N LEU A 211 -18.73 -8.78 -3.96
CA LEU A 211 -18.59 -8.93 -5.41
C LEU A 211 -17.69 -10.11 -5.79
N TYR A 212 -16.59 -10.28 -5.07
CA TYR A 212 -15.71 -11.41 -5.32
C TYR A 212 -16.26 -12.74 -4.80
N ILE A 213 -16.82 -12.77 -3.58
CA ILE A 213 -17.31 -14.02 -2.97
C ILE A 213 -18.55 -14.53 -3.71
N GLU A 214 -19.51 -13.67 -3.98
CA GLU A 214 -20.81 -14.04 -4.53
C GLU A 214 -20.77 -14.17 -6.05
N GLU A 215 -20.22 -13.15 -6.74
CA GLU A 215 -20.27 -13.04 -8.18
C GLU A 215 -18.97 -13.52 -8.89
N ARG A 216 -17.89 -13.75 -8.13
CA ARG A 216 -16.56 -13.97 -8.69
C ARG A 216 -16.13 -12.87 -9.64
N PHE A 217 -16.69 -11.68 -9.43
CA PHE A 217 -16.39 -10.51 -10.24
C PHE A 217 -14.94 -10.08 -10.08
N ILE A 218 -14.30 -9.78 -11.19
CA ILE A 218 -13.02 -9.07 -11.27
C ILE A 218 -13.18 -8.10 -12.41
N GLU A 219 -12.72 -6.88 -12.25
CA GLU A 219 -12.82 -5.85 -13.27
C GLU A 219 -12.21 -6.35 -14.59
N PRO A 220 -12.95 -6.28 -15.70
CA PRO A 220 -12.40 -6.62 -16.99
C PRO A 220 -11.31 -5.62 -17.41
N PRO A 221 -10.29 -6.05 -18.16
CA PRO A 221 -9.27 -5.14 -18.65
C PRO A 221 -9.92 -4.05 -19.52
N ASN A 222 -9.56 -2.80 -19.27
CA ASN A 222 -10.01 -1.67 -20.08
C ASN A 222 -9.27 -1.68 -21.43
N ILE A 223 -9.85 -2.35 -22.41
CA ILE A 223 -9.29 -2.44 -23.75
C ILE A 223 -9.59 -1.13 -24.49
N ARG A 224 -8.57 -0.28 -24.62
CA ARG A 224 -8.65 0.92 -25.46
C ARG A 224 -8.51 0.53 -26.92
N LYS A 225 -9.26 1.24 -27.79
CA LYS A 225 -9.15 1.14 -29.26
C LYS A 225 -7.75 1.38 -29.70
N MET A 226 -6.75 1.13 -29.84
CA MET A 226 -5.35 1.48 -30.14
C MET A 226 -4.54 1.79 -28.86
N PRO A 227 -4.17 0.79 -28.11
CA PRO A 227 -3.30 0.99 -26.93
C PRO A 227 -1.84 1.27 -27.38
N LEU A 228 -1.55 2.55 -27.72
CA LEU A 228 -0.27 2.96 -28.31
C LEU A 228 0.95 2.64 -27.48
N SER A 229 0.85 2.71 -26.14
CA SER A 229 1.95 2.33 -25.26
C SER A 229 2.26 0.83 -25.35
N LEU A 230 1.23 -0.01 -25.44
CA LEU A 230 1.38 -1.44 -25.63
C LEU A 230 1.95 -1.74 -27.02
N LEU A 231 1.47 -1.02 -28.07
CA LEU A 231 2.00 -1.12 -29.43
C LEU A 231 3.49 -0.86 -29.46
N PHE A 232 3.93 0.23 -28.82
CA PHE A 232 5.34 0.59 -28.72
C PHE A 232 6.17 -0.48 -28.02
N GLN A 233 5.74 -0.93 -26.84
CA GLN A 233 6.45 -1.96 -26.07
C GLN A 233 6.54 -3.30 -26.84
N GLN A 234 5.44 -3.73 -27.46
CA GLN A 234 5.43 -4.98 -28.25
C GLN A 234 6.32 -4.86 -29.50
N THR A 235 6.35 -3.69 -30.13
CA THR A 235 7.26 -3.40 -31.23
C THR A 235 8.71 -3.57 -30.82
N LEU A 236 9.11 -2.94 -29.70
CA LEU A 236 10.46 -3.08 -29.16
C LEU A 236 10.80 -4.52 -28.76
N SER A 237 9.86 -5.21 -28.12
CA SER A 237 10.06 -6.60 -27.71
C SER A 237 10.29 -7.54 -28.91
N ILE A 238 9.51 -7.37 -29.98
CA ILE A 238 9.67 -8.17 -31.22
C ILE A 238 11.03 -7.85 -31.87
N LEU A 239 11.41 -6.58 -31.97
CA LEU A 239 12.70 -6.20 -32.53
C LEU A 239 13.87 -6.71 -31.69
N ALA A 240 13.78 -6.66 -30.37
CA ALA A 240 14.79 -7.21 -29.47
C ALA A 240 14.96 -8.73 -29.64
N ALA A 241 13.85 -9.45 -29.86
CA ALA A 241 13.87 -10.90 -30.04
C ALA A 241 14.34 -11.36 -31.42
N THR A 242 14.09 -10.56 -32.46
CA THR A 242 14.28 -10.98 -33.87
C THR A 242 15.37 -10.21 -34.62
N GLY A 243 15.89 -9.13 -34.03
CA GLY A 243 16.77 -8.19 -34.73
C GLY A 243 16.00 -7.27 -35.70
N ALA A 244 16.62 -6.96 -36.83
CA ALA A 244 16.01 -6.08 -37.82
C ALA A 244 14.89 -6.79 -38.58
N LEU A 245 13.75 -6.09 -38.73
CA LEU A 245 12.61 -6.52 -39.53
C LEU A 245 12.21 -5.43 -40.50
N SER A 246 11.63 -5.79 -41.64
CA SER A 246 10.94 -4.82 -42.50
C SER A 246 9.71 -4.26 -41.79
N PRO A 247 9.31 -2.98 -42.06
CA PRO A 247 8.11 -2.41 -41.47
C PRO A 247 6.85 -3.26 -41.67
N ALA A 248 6.70 -3.89 -42.84
CA ALA A 248 5.57 -4.76 -43.16
C ALA A 248 5.56 -6.01 -42.27
N ALA A 249 6.69 -6.71 -42.14
CA ALA A 249 6.80 -7.91 -41.30
C ALA A 249 6.63 -7.58 -39.80
N LEU A 250 7.09 -6.42 -39.36
CA LEU A 250 6.89 -5.96 -38.00
C LEU A 250 5.41 -5.65 -37.74
N ALA A 251 4.76 -4.93 -38.64
CA ALA A 251 3.33 -4.61 -38.54
C ALA A 251 2.48 -5.88 -38.52
N GLU A 252 2.75 -6.84 -39.37
CA GLU A 252 2.07 -8.12 -39.38
C GLU A 252 2.16 -8.84 -38.03
N ARG A 253 3.35 -8.92 -37.43
CA ARG A 253 3.54 -9.58 -36.13
C ARG A 253 2.85 -8.83 -34.98
N VAL A 254 2.97 -7.51 -34.94
CA VAL A 254 2.41 -6.72 -33.85
C VAL A 254 0.88 -6.66 -33.92
N LEU A 255 0.32 -6.42 -35.11
CA LEU A 255 -1.13 -6.27 -35.31
C LEU A 255 -1.89 -7.61 -35.21
N HIS A 256 -1.22 -8.73 -35.28
CA HIS A 256 -1.81 -10.03 -35.00
C HIS A 256 -2.04 -10.31 -33.51
N LEU A 257 -1.46 -9.52 -32.60
CA LEU A 257 -1.67 -9.68 -31.18
C LEU A 257 -3.12 -9.33 -30.80
N PRO A 258 -3.72 -10.06 -29.84
CA PRO A 258 -5.13 -9.88 -29.48
C PRO A 258 -5.57 -8.43 -29.19
N PRO A 259 -4.77 -7.58 -28.53
CA PRO A 259 -5.16 -6.19 -28.26
C PRO A 259 -5.31 -5.29 -29.48
N PHE A 260 -4.81 -5.72 -30.66
CA PHE A 260 -4.83 -4.92 -31.90
C PHE A 260 -5.72 -5.54 -32.99
N ARG A 261 -6.38 -6.65 -32.70
CA ARG A 261 -7.37 -7.24 -33.60
C ARG A 261 -8.71 -6.55 -33.40
N TYR A 262 -9.17 -5.84 -34.41
CA TYR A 262 -10.51 -5.22 -34.48
C TYR A 262 -11.29 -5.79 -35.65
#